data_28f9985285bd650ba981a3773a16f8eb
#
_entry.id   28f9985285bd650ba981a3773a16f8eb
#
_cell.length_a   1.000
_cell.length_b   1.000
_cell.length_c   1.000
_cell.angle_alpha   90.00
_cell.angle_beta   90.00
_cell.angle_gamma   90.00
#
_symmetry.space_group_name_H-M   'P 1'
#
loop_
_entity.id
_entity.type
_entity.pdbx_description
1 polymer ?
#
loop_
_entity_poly.entity_id
_entity_poly.type
_entity_poly.pdbx_seq_one_letter_code
_entity_poly.pdbx_strand_id
1 'polypeptide(L)'
;MGWGKLWPLGRNGYFPFSRIPLAIEPATIMVRLYVNASRDVRDQATNIIDMSAFRRPYVGNAASPFRYPGGKGFLTPLLSAEIAKRFDGSPPSFAEPYCGGAGAATNLLLAGEVEQLFLNDADRRIYSAWRAMVNETERFLEKISSVQVNLTTWDNALIRLHETSLQDYDFELGFAAFFVNRTSRSGVILGSGPIGGYSQEGRWKIDARFNKEALAKRVRALGELRDQIILSCQDGLEFCQSLAHQQKLSNTFLFIDPPYVGAGGRLYYDGMNEARHRDLANWISAGSAPHWLLTYDDHPLVRENYSQIEQNLIEVGYSLSRKRSEKELLYRSRIR
;
A
#
# COMPACT_ATOMS: atom_id res chain seq x y z
N MET A 1 60.53 36.47 -7.59
CA MET A 1 60.19 36.41 -6.16
C MET A 1 58.80 35.80 -6.10
N GLY A 2 58.45 34.66 -5.72
CA GLY A 2 58.98 33.71 -4.84
C GLY A 2 57.85 32.78 -4.44
N TRP A 3 58.06 31.46 -4.59
CA TRP A 3 57.54 30.35 -3.80
C TRP A 3 56.02 30.09 -3.83
N GLY A 4 55.44 29.06 -4.36
CA GLY A 4 55.84 27.64 -4.40
C GLY A 4 55.35 26.87 -3.21
N LYS A 5 54.31 26.02 -3.39
CA LYS A 5 54.24 24.71 -2.73
C LYS A 5 53.18 23.81 -3.38
N LEU A 6 53.70 22.81 -4.05
CA LEU A 6 53.04 21.57 -4.45
C LEU A 6 52.67 20.75 -3.21
N TRP A 7 51.49 20.07 -3.24
CA TRP A 7 51.23 18.92 -2.39
C TRP A 7 50.98 17.69 -3.27
N PRO A 8 51.45 16.52 -2.89
CA PRO A 8 51.49 15.34 -3.75
C PRO A 8 50.26 14.49 -3.64
N LEU A 9 49.96 13.78 -4.76
CA LEU A 9 49.06 12.67 -4.88
C LEU A 9 49.46 11.52 -3.93
N GLY A 10 48.55 11.10 -3.05
CA GLY A 10 48.69 9.92 -2.20
C GLY A 10 47.52 8.96 -2.42
N ARG A 11 47.86 7.74 -2.69
CA ARG A 11 47.06 6.58 -3.08
C ARG A 11 46.14 6.09 -1.95
N ASN A 12 45.02 5.49 -2.40
CA ASN A 12 44.29 4.37 -1.78
C ASN A 12 44.07 4.40 -0.27
N GLY A 13 42.79 4.59 0.13
CA GLY A 13 42.33 4.32 1.47
C GLY A 13 40.84 3.94 1.47
N TYR A 14 40.59 2.65 1.50
CA TYR A 14 39.28 2.10 1.86
C TYR A 14 38.96 2.56 3.28
N PHE A 15 37.80 3.23 3.45
CA PHE A 15 37.26 3.46 4.78
C PHE A 15 36.27 2.31 5.11
N PRO A 16 36.52 1.55 6.19
CA PRO A 16 35.58 0.58 6.66
C PRO A 16 34.43 1.30 7.37
N PHE A 17 33.17 0.99 6.98
CA PHE A 17 32.00 1.37 7.72
C PHE A 17 32.08 0.74 9.13
N SER A 18 32.39 1.54 10.13
CA SER A 18 32.26 1.16 11.53
C SER A 18 30.74 1.10 11.86
N ARG A 19 30.30 -0.10 12.17
CA ARG A 19 28.98 -0.35 12.79
C ARG A 19 28.92 0.40 14.11
N ILE A 20 27.99 1.35 14.20
CA ILE A 20 27.57 1.92 15.48
C ILE A 20 26.48 0.97 16.01
N PRO A 21 26.65 0.33 17.16
CA PRO A 21 25.59 -0.44 17.79
C PRO A 21 24.61 0.55 18.43
N LEU A 22 23.47 0.77 17.82
CA LEU A 22 22.34 1.39 18.47
C LEU A 22 21.72 0.33 19.40
N ALA A 23 22.06 0.39 20.67
CA ALA A 23 21.32 -0.26 21.73
C ALA A 23 19.93 0.41 21.79
N ILE A 24 18.90 -0.25 21.24
CA ILE A 24 17.52 0.15 21.39
C ILE A 24 17.02 -0.52 22.66
N GLU A 25 16.89 0.24 23.75
CA GLU A 25 16.10 -0.20 24.89
C GLU A 25 14.64 -0.42 24.46
N PRO A 26 13.96 -1.49 24.92
CA PRO A 26 12.57 -1.73 24.60
C PRO A 26 11.71 -0.64 25.23
N ALA A 27 11.24 0.31 24.42
CA ALA A 27 10.27 1.30 24.86
C ALA A 27 8.96 0.58 25.23
N THR A 28 8.64 0.56 26.52
CA THR A 28 7.37 0.11 27.06
C THR A 28 6.25 0.95 26.45
N ILE A 29 5.52 0.37 25.51
CA ILE A 29 4.37 1.00 24.87
C ILE A 29 3.23 1.02 25.89
N MET A 30 2.99 2.16 26.54
CA MET A 30 1.82 2.38 27.39
C MET A 30 0.63 2.71 26.50
N VAL A 31 -0.23 1.72 26.24
CA VAL A 31 -1.54 1.94 25.62
C VAL A 31 -2.45 2.58 26.65
N ARG A 32 -2.76 3.86 26.51
CA ARG A 32 -3.80 4.52 27.33
C ARG A 32 -5.16 4.11 26.79
N LEU A 33 -5.82 3.22 27.50
CA LEU A 33 -7.24 2.89 27.32
C LEU A 33 -8.09 3.98 27.99
N TYR A 34 -8.81 4.77 27.22
CA TYR A 34 -9.88 5.62 27.75
C TYR A 34 -11.16 4.79 27.77
N VAL A 35 -11.57 4.33 28.95
CA VAL A 35 -12.89 3.72 29.17
C VAL A 35 -13.83 4.84 29.63
N ASN A 36 -14.70 5.31 28.74
CA ASN A 36 -15.84 6.12 29.13
C ASN A 36 -17.00 5.19 29.52
N ALA A 37 -17.21 5.02 30.80
CA ALA A 37 -18.38 4.30 31.34
C ALA A 37 -19.58 5.23 31.43
N SER A 38 -20.47 5.18 30.44
CA SER A 38 -21.86 5.57 30.63
C SER A 38 -22.75 4.37 30.29
N ARG A 39 -23.50 3.92 31.31
CA ARG A 39 -24.45 2.80 31.20
C ARG A 39 -25.65 3.25 30.40
N ASP A 40 -25.86 2.67 29.19
CA ASP A 40 -27.13 2.05 28.79
C ASP A 40 -26.97 1.33 27.44
N VAL A 41 -27.50 0.10 27.39
CA VAL A 41 -27.88 -0.73 26.25
C VAL A 41 -26.79 -1.02 25.19
N ARG A 42 -26.08 -2.17 25.34
CA ARG A 42 -25.47 -2.97 24.26
C ARG A 42 -24.62 -2.22 23.20
N ASP A 43 -23.79 -1.29 23.59
CA ASP A 43 -22.67 -0.84 22.78
C ASP A 43 -21.42 -1.58 23.24
N GLN A 44 -20.92 -2.50 22.40
CA GLN A 44 -19.55 -2.99 22.56
C GLN A 44 -18.65 -1.76 22.49
N ALA A 45 -17.93 -1.47 23.56
CA ALA A 45 -17.02 -0.34 23.61
C ALA A 45 -16.00 -0.46 22.45
N THR A 46 -16.19 0.35 21.43
CA THR A 46 -15.29 0.36 20.27
C THR A 46 -14.07 1.20 20.66
N ASN A 47 -12.92 0.57 20.79
CA ASN A 47 -11.67 1.25 21.12
C ASN A 47 -11.15 2.03 19.92
N ILE A 48 -10.89 3.33 20.09
CA ILE A 48 -10.23 4.16 19.06
C ILE A 48 -8.73 4.00 19.22
N ILE A 49 -8.05 3.57 18.18
CA ILE A 49 -6.59 3.48 18.14
C ILE A 49 -6.02 4.86 17.84
N ASP A 50 -5.27 5.41 18.77
CA ASP A 50 -4.53 6.64 18.58
C ASP A 50 -3.30 6.38 17.70
N MET A 51 -3.41 6.73 16.42
CA MET A 51 -2.31 6.58 15.44
C MET A 51 -1.11 7.49 15.76
N SER A 52 -1.26 8.53 16.59
CA SER A 52 -0.14 9.38 17.00
C SER A 52 0.85 8.67 17.93
N ALA A 53 0.40 7.60 18.61
CA ALA A 53 1.25 6.76 19.47
C ALA A 53 2.31 5.97 18.66
N PHE A 54 2.12 5.82 17.36
CA PHE A 54 3.06 5.11 16.50
C PHE A 54 4.03 6.12 15.85
N ARG A 55 5.31 5.99 16.12
CA ARG A 55 6.34 6.81 15.47
C ARG A 55 6.31 6.55 13.97
N ARG A 56 6.47 7.62 13.18
CA ARG A 56 6.57 7.54 11.71
C ARG A 56 8.05 7.43 11.32
N PRO A 57 8.65 6.24 11.20
CA PRO A 57 10.01 6.11 10.71
C PRO A 57 10.15 6.49 9.23
N TYR A 58 9.02 6.57 8.50
CA TYR A 58 8.95 6.81 7.06
C TYR A 58 8.60 8.26 6.71
N VAL A 59 9.15 9.21 7.45
CA VAL A 59 8.90 10.64 7.19
C VAL A 59 9.57 11.02 5.87
N GLY A 60 8.74 11.25 4.84
CA GLY A 60 9.14 12.02 3.68
C GLY A 60 8.78 11.44 2.32
N ASN A 61 8.85 10.17 2.05
CA ASN A 61 8.51 9.63 0.73
C ASN A 61 7.82 8.29 0.83
N ALA A 62 6.51 8.26 0.53
CA ALA A 62 5.84 6.99 0.25
C ALA A 62 6.65 6.23 -0.82
N ALA A 63 7.01 4.99 -0.52
CA ALA A 63 7.81 4.16 -1.44
C ALA A 63 7.03 3.81 -2.71
N SER A 64 5.71 3.65 -2.57
CA SER A 64 4.85 3.33 -3.70
C SER A 64 4.87 4.39 -4.80
N PRO A 65 5.01 4.00 -6.06
CA PRO A 65 4.87 4.89 -7.22
C PRO A 65 3.42 5.34 -7.44
N PHE A 66 2.43 4.65 -6.90
CA PHE A 66 1.02 4.97 -7.04
C PHE A 66 0.55 6.08 -6.08
N ARG A 67 -0.53 6.73 -6.48
CA ARG A 67 -1.38 7.59 -5.65
C ARG A 67 -2.73 6.89 -5.52
N TYR A 68 -2.88 6.01 -4.55
CA TYR A 68 -4.13 5.26 -4.44
C TYR A 68 -5.07 5.94 -3.43
N PRO A 69 -6.34 6.20 -3.78
CA PRO A 69 -7.34 6.69 -2.83
C PRO A 69 -7.48 5.67 -1.69
N GLY A 70 -7.46 6.14 -0.45
CA GLY A 70 -7.49 5.23 0.69
C GLY A 70 -6.20 4.45 0.95
N GLY A 71 -5.10 4.77 0.25
CA GLY A 71 -3.83 4.05 0.41
C GLY A 71 -3.33 4.03 1.84
N LYS A 72 -3.02 2.84 2.35
CA LYS A 72 -2.74 2.56 3.76
C LYS A 72 -1.26 2.75 4.16
N GLY A 73 -0.48 3.48 3.36
CA GLY A 73 0.91 3.79 3.72
C GLY A 73 1.09 4.47 5.09
N PHE A 74 0.06 5.17 5.58
CA PHE A 74 0.06 5.77 6.92
C PHE A 74 -0.07 4.73 8.04
N LEU A 75 -0.53 3.51 7.75
CA LEU A 75 -0.61 2.40 8.70
C LEU A 75 0.74 1.67 8.88
N THR A 76 1.75 1.98 8.09
CA THR A 76 3.05 1.31 8.18
C THR A 76 3.57 1.21 9.62
N PRO A 77 3.54 2.26 10.46
CA PRO A 77 4.04 2.15 11.84
C PRO A 77 3.21 1.20 12.71
N LEU A 78 1.90 1.13 12.50
CA LEU A 78 1.03 0.18 13.20
C LEU A 78 1.33 -1.25 12.76
N LEU A 79 1.43 -1.47 11.44
CA LEU A 79 1.74 -2.78 10.88
C LEU A 79 3.11 -3.28 11.32
N SER A 80 4.12 -2.41 11.33
CA SER A 80 5.45 -2.69 11.87
C SER A 80 5.38 -3.16 13.32
N ALA A 81 4.65 -2.44 14.17
CA ALA A 81 4.47 -2.81 15.58
C ALA A 81 3.70 -4.14 15.75
N GLU A 82 2.72 -4.41 14.89
CA GLU A 82 1.97 -5.68 14.92
C GLU A 82 2.80 -6.86 14.42
N ILE A 83 3.66 -6.65 13.43
CA ILE A 83 4.65 -7.64 12.96
C ILE A 83 5.63 -7.97 14.08
N ALA A 84 6.26 -6.95 14.67
CA ALA A 84 7.24 -7.14 15.74
C ALA A 84 6.71 -7.90 16.96
N LYS A 85 5.40 -7.83 17.24
CA LYS A 85 4.75 -8.57 18.34
C LYS A 85 4.52 -10.04 18.03
N ARG A 86 4.50 -10.45 16.76
CA ARG A 86 4.06 -11.78 16.33
C ARG A 86 5.18 -12.64 15.79
N PHE A 87 6.28 -12.02 15.37
CA PHE A 87 7.41 -12.70 14.75
C PHE A 87 8.68 -12.39 15.54
N ASP A 88 9.26 -13.44 16.10
CA ASP A 88 10.48 -13.37 16.89
C ASP A 88 11.71 -13.55 15.98
N GLY A 89 12.42 -12.45 15.74
CA GLY A 89 13.80 -12.46 15.25
C GLY A 89 14.00 -12.40 13.74
N SER A 90 13.22 -13.09 12.92
CA SER A 90 13.38 -13.04 11.45
C SER A 90 12.24 -12.24 10.82
N PRO A 91 12.53 -11.36 9.85
CA PRO A 91 11.49 -10.66 9.12
C PRO A 91 10.54 -11.66 8.44
N PRO A 92 9.21 -11.58 8.66
CA PRO A 92 8.26 -12.46 7.97
C PRO A 92 8.03 -12.02 6.53
N SER A 93 7.32 -12.83 5.78
CA SER A 93 6.68 -12.38 4.54
C SER A 93 5.46 -11.50 4.86
N PHE A 94 5.10 -10.63 3.93
CA PHE A 94 3.93 -9.76 4.04
C PHE A 94 3.04 -9.91 2.81
N ALA A 95 1.74 -10.05 3.01
CA ALA A 95 0.80 -10.28 1.91
C ALA A 95 -0.33 -9.25 1.91
N GLU A 96 -0.63 -8.69 0.75
CA GLU A 96 -1.79 -7.83 0.48
C GLU A 96 -2.67 -8.46 -0.60
N PRO A 97 -3.84 -9.07 -0.24
CA PRO A 97 -4.78 -9.66 -1.20
C PRO A 97 -5.44 -8.64 -2.14
N TYR A 98 -5.49 -7.39 -1.72
CA TYR A 98 -6.08 -6.24 -2.41
C TYR A 98 -5.05 -5.11 -2.40
N CYS A 99 -3.95 -5.28 -3.14
CA CYS A 99 -2.77 -4.44 -2.93
C CYS A 99 -2.91 -3.00 -3.43
N GLY A 100 -3.71 -2.75 -4.47
CA GLY A 100 -3.85 -1.43 -5.05
C GLY A 100 -2.50 -0.74 -5.23
N GLY A 101 -2.26 0.30 -4.44
CA GLY A 101 -1.00 1.03 -4.43
C GLY A 101 0.09 0.43 -3.54
N ALA A 102 -0.15 -0.62 -2.78
CA ALA A 102 0.78 -1.33 -1.89
C ALA A 102 1.70 -0.40 -1.05
N GLY A 103 1.11 0.68 -0.53
CA GLY A 103 1.91 1.73 0.14
C GLY A 103 2.55 1.26 1.44
N ALA A 104 1.85 0.42 2.22
CA ALA A 104 2.37 -0.14 3.46
C ALA A 104 3.39 -1.24 3.16
N ALA A 105 3.06 -2.17 2.27
CA ALA A 105 3.95 -3.27 1.87
C ALA A 105 5.31 -2.76 1.37
N THR A 106 5.30 -1.81 0.44
CA THR A 106 6.56 -1.26 -0.12
C THR A 106 7.39 -0.52 0.92
N ASN A 107 6.76 0.19 1.86
CA ASN A 107 7.48 0.82 2.96
C ASN A 107 8.15 -0.22 3.87
N LEU A 108 7.42 -1.28 4.26
CA LEU A 108 7.93 -2.36 5.12
C LEU A 108 9.10 -3.09 4.47
N LEU A 109 9.00 -3.42 3.17
CA LEU A 109 10.06 -4.11 2.44
C LEU A 109 11.32 -3.25 2.35
N LEU A 110 11.19 -1.98 1.95
CA LEU A 110 12.34 -1.05 1.86
C LEU A 110 12.98 -0.75 3.21
N ALA A 111 12.27 -0.92 4.31
CA ALA A 111 12.81 -0.80 5.66
C ALA A 111 13.47 -2.11 6.15
N GLY A 112 13.34 -3.21 5.41
CA GLY A 112 13.85 -4.52 5.83
C GLY A 112 13.06 -5.15 6.98
N GLU A 113 11.85 -4.69 7.23
CA GLU A 113 10.96 -5.23 8.27
C GLU A 113 10.22 -6.49 7.84
N VAL A 114 10.19 -6.73 6.54
CA VAL A 114 9.69 -7.95 5.91
C VAL A 114 10.68 -8.44 4.86
N GLU A 115 10.78 -9.76 4.68
CA GLU A 115 11.73 -10.36 3.74
C GLU A 115 11.17 -10.48 2.32
N GLN A 116 9.85 -10.62 2.19
CA GLN A 116 9.19 -10.88 0.91
C GLN A 116 7.79 -10.30 0.90
N LEU A 117 7.34 -9.83 -0.26
CA LEU A 117 5.98 -9.39 -0.51
C LEU A 117 5.23 -10.37 -1.40
N PHE A 118 4.00 -10.68 -1.03
CA PHE A 118 2.99 -11.31 -1.87
C PHE A 118 1.91 -10.26 -2.17
N LEU A 119 1.95 -9.65 -3.34
CA LEU A 119 0.99 -8.63 -3.76
C LEU A 119 0.01 -9.20 -4.77
N ASN A 120 -1.26 -9.11 -4.47
CA ASN A 120 -2.34 -9.53 -5.35
C ASN A 120 -3.31 -8.37 -5.61
N ASP A 121 -3.79 -8.28 -6.83
CA ASP A 121 -4.93 -7.43 -7.17
C ASP A 121 -5.74 -8.08 -8.29
N ALA A 122 -7.05 -8.14 -8.12
CA ALA A 122 -7.95 -8.68 -9.14
C ALA A 122 -8.06 -7.75 -10.36
N ASP A 123 -7.73 -6.46 -10.20
CA ASP A 123 -7.68 -5.52 -11.31
C ASP A 123 -6.42 -5.72 -12.14
N ARG A 124 -6.60 -6.29 -13.32
CA ARG A 124 -5.54 -6.53 -14.30
C ARG A 124 -4.69 -5.30 -14.62
N ARG A 125 -5.26 -4.11 -14.55
CA ARG A 125 -4.56 -2.84 -14.80
C ARG A 125 -3.53 -2.57 -13.71
N ILE A 126 -3.92 -2.80 -12.45
CA ILE A 126 -3.04 -2.68 -11.27
C ILE A 126 -1.97 -3.76 -11.29
N TYR A 127 -2.37 -5.02 -11.50
CA TYR A 127 -1.42 -6.13 -11.62
C TYR A 127 -0.40 -5.88 -12.75
N SER A 128 -0.89 -5.49 -13.95
CA SER A 128 0.01 -5.20 -15.08
C SER A 128 0.98 -4.05 -14.79
N ALA A 129 0.52 -3.01 -14.09
CA ALA A 129 1.39 -1.92 -13.70
C ALA A 129 2.46 -2.36 -12.71
N TRP A 130 2.12 -3.13 -11.69
CA TRP A 130 3.07 -3.70 -10.75
C TRP A 130 4.08 -4.60 -11.45
N ARG A 131 3.60 -5.50 -12.28
CA ARG A 131 4.46 -6.43 -13.03
C ARG A 131 5.41 -5.71 -13.97
N ALA A 132 4.93 -4.69 -14.68
CA ALA A 132 5.77 -3.86 -15.54
C ALA A 132 6.87 -3.11 -14.76
N MET A 133 6.52 -2.50 -13.63
CA MET A 133 7.47 -1.77 -12.78
C MET A 133 8.55 -2.67 -12.17
N VAL A 134 8.16 -3.86 -11.72
CA VAL A 134 9.05 -4.76 -10.98
C VAL A 134 9.88 -5.64 -11.95
N ASN A 135 9.24 -6.23 -12.96
CA ASN A 135 9.88 -7.23 -13.81
C ASN A 135 10.44 -6.67 -15.13
N GLU A 136 9.93 -5.53 -15.61
CA GLU A 136 10.42 -4.83 -16.81
C GLU A 136 10.89 -3.41 -16.46
N THR A 137 11.60 -3.27 -15.36
CA THR A 137 11.97 -1.99 -14.74
C THR A 137 12.60 -1.02 -15.73
N GLU A 138 13.60 -1.44 -16.50
CA GLU A 138 14.30 -0.55 -17.45
C GLU A 138 13.35 -0.03 -18.53
N ARG A 139 12.55 -0.92 -19.13
CA ARG A 139 11.53 -0.53 -20.10
C ARG A 139 10.51 0.47 -19.52
N PHE A 140 10.14 0.26 -18.26
CA PHE A 140 9.21 1.17 -17.56
C PHE A 140 9.86 2.54 -17.30
N LEU A 141 11.13 2.58 -16.93
CA LEU A 141 11.91 3.81 -16.75
C LEU A 141 12.06 4.60 -18.06
N GLU A 142 12.37 3.93 -19.15
CA GLU A 142 12.41 4.54 -20.48
C GLU A 142 11.06 5.17 -20.85
N LYS A 143 9.96 4.47 -20.55
CA LYS A 143 8.61 4.99 -20.81
C LYS A 143 8.29 6.22 -19.93
N ILE A 144 8.67 6.21 -18.64
CA ILE A 144 8.54 7.40 -17.76
C ILE A 144 9.31 8.58 -18.34
N SER A 145 10.54 8.35 -18.79
CA SER A 145 11.41 9.43 -19.29
C SER A 145 10.88 10.04 -20.59
N SER A 146 10.38 9.21 -21.51
CA SER A 146 9.96 9.63 -22.85
C SER A 146 8.52 10.15 -22.92
N VAL A 147 7.62 9.72 -22.02
CA VAL A 147 6.20 10.07 -22.09
C VAL A 147 5.99 11.60 -22.01
N GLN A 148 5.14 12.12 -22.88
CA GLN A 148 4.66 13.50 -22.79
C GLN A 148 3.44 13.54 -21.84
N VAL A 149 3.53 14.40 -20.82
CA VAL A 149 2.44 14.54 -19.82
C VAL A 149 1.48 15.64 -20.27
N ASN A 150 0.51 15.26 -21.08
CA ASN A 150 -0.50 16.15 -21.65
C ASN A 150 -1.87 15.45 -21.77
N LEU A 151 -2.90 16.19 -22.17
CA LEU A 151 -4.27 15.66 -22.30
C LEU A 151 -4.38 14.59 -23.40
N THR A 152 -3.71 14.77 -24.52
CA THR A 152 -3.72 13.78 -25.61
C THR A 152 -3.21 12.43 -25.13
N THR A 153 -2.09 12.42 -24.40
CA THR A 153 -1.56 11.18 -23.79
C THR A 153 -2.52 10.60 -22.77
N TRP A 154 -3.21 11.47 -22.00
CA TRP A 154 -4.17 11.04 -20.99
C TRP A 154 -5.41 10.39 -21.62
N ASP A 155 -5.96 10.98 -22.70
CA ASP A 155 -7.09 10.41 -23.44
C ASP A 155 -6.71 9.07 -24.08
N ASN A 156 -5.52 8.97 -24.71
CA ASN A 156 -5.03 7.71 -25.24
C ASN A 156 -4.85 6.63 -24.15
N ALA A 157 -4.37 7.03 -22.98
CA ALA A 157 -4.26 6.10 -21.86
C ALA A 157 -5.63 5.63 -21.37
N LEU A 158 -6.64 6.51 -21.33
CA LEU A 158 -8.02 6.10 -20.99
C LEU A 158 -8.59 5.10 -22.00
N ILE A 159 -8.38 5.32 -23.31
CA ILE A 159 -8.81 4.38 -24.34
C ILE A 159 -8.18 3.01 -24.07
N ARG A 160 -6.87 2.99 -23.79
CA ARG A 160 -6.14 1.75 -23.49
C ARG A 160 -6.69 1.01 -22.26
N LEU A 161 -7.15 1.73 -21.23
CA LEU A 161 -7.74 1.15 -20.02
C LEU A 161 -9.08 0.45 -20.26
N HIS A 162 -9.77 0.77 -21.33
CA HIS A 162 -11.05 0.17 -21.71
C HIS A 162 -10.91 -0.99 -22.71
N GLU A 163 -9.70 -1.22 -23.23
CA GLU A 163 -9.48 -2.34 -24.14
C GLU A 163 -9.53 -3.67 -23.37
N THR A 164 -10.32 -4.60 -23.90
CA THR A 164 -10.40 -5.96 -23.40
C THR A 164 -9.31 -6.81 -24.04
N SER A 165 -8.45 -7.42 -23.24
CA SER A 165 -7.47 -8.41 -23.68
C SER A 165 -7.68 -9.69 -22.90
N LEU A 166 -7.43 -10.84 -23.51
CA LEU A 166 -7.51 -12.14 -22.89
C LEU A 166 -6.24 -12.53 -22.10
N GLN A 167 -5.18 -11.72 -22.23
CA GLN A 167 -3.93 -11.98 -21.51
C GLN A 167 -3.95 -11.43 -20.09
N ASP A 168 -3.41 -12.17 -19.15
CA ASP A 168 -3.32 -11.74 -17.74
C ASP A 168 -2.42 -10.52 -17.54
N TYR A 169 -1.39 -10.39 -18.35
CA TYR A 169 -0.42 -9.30 -18.28
C TYR A 169 -0.33 -8.52 -19.59
N ASP A 170 -0.23 -7.20 -19.47
CA ASP A 170 -0.02 -6.28 -20.59
C ASP A 170 0.75 -5.04 -20.12
N PHE A 171 1.95 -4.84 -20.65
CA PHE A 171 2.82 -3.72 -20.30
C PHE A 171 2.18 -2.35 -20.58
N GLU A 172 1.58 -2.18 -21.77
CA GLU A 172 1.00 -0.90 -22.18
C GLU A 172 -0.25 -0.57 -21.35
N LEU A 173 -1.06 -1.58 -21.00
CA LEU A 173 -2.17 -1.44 -20.08
C LEU A 173 -1.68 -1.02 -18.68
N GLY A 174 -0.63 -1.66 -18.18
CA GLY A 174 -0.03 -1.34 -16.90
C GLY A 174 0.54 0.08 -16.85
N PHE A 175 1.25 0.49 -17.90
CA PHE A 175 1.77 1.86 -17.99
C PHE A 175 0.64 2.89 -18.10
N ALA A 176 -0.41 2.61 -18.87
CA ALA A 176 -1.58 3.49 -18.97
C ALA A 176 -2.27 3.66 -17.60
N ALA A 177 -2.43 2.57 -16.86
CA ALA A 177 -3.00 2.62 -15.50
C ALA A 177 -2.15 3.48 -14.55
N PHE A 178 -0.85 3.28 -14.54
CA PHE A 178 0.09 4.10 -13.77
C PHE A 178 0.03 5.58 -14.20
N PHE A 179 0.05 5.87 -15.49
CA PHE A 179 0.00 7.23 -16.03
C PHE A 179 -1.28 7.94 -15.61
N VAL A 180 -2.43 7.31 -15.85
CA VAL A 180 -3.74 7.88 -15.45
C VAL A 180 -3.82 8.05 -13.94
N ASN A 181 -3.36 7.08 -13.14
CA ASN A 181 -3.30 7.21 -11.68
C ASN A 181 -2.51 8.45 -11.23
N ARG A 182 -1.39 8.76 -11.90
CA ARG A 182 -0.53 9.90 -11.55
C ARG A 182 -1.07 11.24 -12.04
N THR A 183 -1.87 11.23 -13.08
CA THR A 183 -2.37 12.44 -13.79
C THR A 183 -3.84 12.74 -13.54
N SER A 184 -4.60 11.81 -12.96
CA SER A 184 -6.01 11.99 -12.58
C SER A 184 -6.19 12.62 -11.19
N ARG A 185 -7.32 13.26 -10.98
CA ARG A 185 -7.72 13.78 -9.67
C ARG A 185 -7.80 12.61 -8.68
N SER A 186 -7.24 12.81 -7.49
CA SER A 186 -7.23 11.81 -6.41
C SER A 186 -6.55 10.48 -6.71
N GLY A 187 -5.98 10.28 -7.91
CA GLY A 187 -5.34 9.02 -8.30
C GLY A 187 -6.32 7.91 -8.68
N VAL A 188 -7.58 8.25 -8.94
CA VAL A 188 -8.58 7.29 -9.43
C VAL A 188 -8.31 7.01 -10.91
N ILE A 189 -8.25 5.72 -11.28
CA ILE A 189 -7.91 5.29 -12.64
C ILE A 189 -9.10 5.45 -13.59
N LEU A 190 -10.30 5.11 -13.15
CA LEU A 190 -11.52 5.25 -13.95
C LEU A 190 -12.53 6.17 -13.27
N GLY A 191 -13.30 6.91 -14.08
CA GLY A 191 -14.36 7.78 -13.58
C GLY A 191 -13.90 9.09 -12.94
N SER A 192 -12.61 9.44 -13.05
CA SER A 192 -12.06 10.73 -12.63
C SER A 192 -11.55 11.53 -13.83
N GLY A 193 -11.53 12.85 -13.72
CA GLY A 193 -10.94 13.72 -14.75
C GLY A 193 -9.46 14.01 -14.51
N PRO A 194 -8.78 14.61 -15.50
CA PRO A 194 -7.36 14.97 -15.37
C PRO A 194 -7.16 16.07 -14.31
N ILE A 195 -5.99 16.09 -13.70
CA ILE A 195 -5.60 17.20 -12.82
C ILE A 195 -5.58 18.49 -13.65
N GLY A 196 -6.18 19.55 -13.13
CA GLY A 196 -6.35 20.83 -13.84
C GLY A 196 -7.58 20.90 -14.74
N GLY A 197 -8.30 19.78 -14.94
CA GLY A 197 -9.43 19.70 -15.86
C GLY A 197 -9.02 19.77 -17.33
N TYR A 198 -9.97 19.73 -18.23
CA TYR A 198 -9.68 19.76 -19.69
C TYR A 198 -9.22 21.13 -20.17
N SER A 199 -9.62 22.24 -19.53
CA SER A 199 -9.13 23.58 -19.88
C SER A 199 -7.68 23.83 -19.46
N GLN A 200 -7.18 23.06 -18.49
CA GLN A 200 -5.83 23.23 -17.93
C GLN A 200 -5.55 24.67 -17.44
N GLU A 201 -6.56 25.42 -16.99
CA GLU A 201 -6.40 26.82 -16.50
C GLU A 201 -6.10 26.91 -15.02
N GLY A 202 -6.44 25.88 -14.24
CA GLY A 202 -6.21 25.83 -12.81
C GLY A 202 -4.74 25.96 -12.40
N ARG A 203 -4.50 26.24 -11.12
CA ARG A 203 -3.14 26.31 -10.51
C ARG A 203 -2.31 25.04 -10.75
N TRP A 204 -2.95 23.89 -10.66
CA TRP A 204 -2.30 22.58 -10.84
C TRP A 204 -2.66 22.03 -12.21
N LYS A 205 -1.66 21.71 -13.00
CA LYS A 205 -1.79 21.11 -14.33
C LYS A 205 -1.69 19.60 -14.26
N ILE A 206 -1.95 18.93 -15.36
CA ILE A 206 -1.95 17.47 -15.48
C ILE A 206 -0.63 16.81 -14.99
N ASP A 207 0.49 17.50 -15.14
CA ASP A 207 1.82 17.05 -14.74
C ASP A 207 2.15 17.24 -13.27
N ALA A 208 1.31 17.96 -12.51
CA ALA A 208 1.55 18.37 -11.12
C ALA A 208 1.92 17.21 -10.16
N ARG A 209 1.58 15.97 -10.53
CA ARG A 209 1.89 14.75 -9.76
C ARG A 209 2.71 13.73 -10.54
N PHE A 210 3.26 14.13 -11.69
CA PHE A 210 4.10 13.29 -12.54
C PHE A 210 5.55 13.79 -12.59
N ASN A 211 6.20 13.85 -11.44
CA ASN A 211 7.63 14.14 -11.38
C ASN A 211 8.41 12.90 -11.84
N LYS A 212 8.95 12.96 -13.06
CA LYS A 212 9.63 11.82 -13.73
C LYS A 212 10.79 11.28 -12.92
N GLU A 213 11.64 12.16 -12.39
CA GLU A 213 12.82 11.75 -11.61
C GLU A 213 12.45 11.04 -10.31
N ALA A 214 11.51 11.63 -9.54
CA ALA A 214 11.06 11.04 -8.29
C ALA A 214 10.33 9.70 -8.52
N LEU A 215 9.57 9.58 -9.62
CA LEU A 215 8.90 8.33 -9.98
C LEU A 215 9.90 7.27 -10.43
N ALA A 216 10.87 7.64 -11.26
CA ALA A 216 11.94 6.75 -11.72
C ALA A 216 12.75 6.20 -10.53
N LYS A 217 13.07 7.05 -9.54
CA LYS A 217 13.78 6.61 -8.33
C LYS A 217 13.00 5.53 -7.57
N ARG A 218 11.68 5.69 -7.43
CA ARG A 218 10.82 4.71 -6.74
C ARG A 218 10.73 3.39 -7.51
N VAL A 219 10.52 3.48 -8.82
CA VAL A 219 10.45 2.29 -9.69
C VAL A 219 11.76 1.53 -9.69
N ARG A 220 12.92 2.22 -9.76
CA ARG A 220 14.23 1.58 -9.69
C ARG A 220 14.43 0.83 -8.38
N ALA A 221 14.09 1.45 -7.24
CA ALA A 221 14.19 0.82 -5.93
C ALA A 221 13.33 -0.46 -5.82
N LEU A 222 12.15 -0.49 -6.46
CA LEU A 222 11.32 -1.69 -6.52
C LEU A 222 11.92 -2.76 -7.45
N GLY A 223 12.48 -2.36 -8.58
CA GLY A 223 13.16 -3.28 -9.51
C GLY A 223 14.39 -3.95 -8.90
N GLU A 224 15.12 -3.24 -8.03
CA GLU A 224 16.25 -3.80 -7.27
C GLU A 224 15.79 -4.90 -6.28
N LEU A 225 14.54 -4.86 -5.83
CA LEU A 225 13.94 -5.82 -4.91
C LEU A 225 13.02 -6.84 -5.61
N ARG A 226 13.08 -6.97 -6.94
CA ARG A 226 12.18 -7.81 -7.73
C ARG A 226 12.08 -9.26 -7.24
N ASP A 227 13.19 -9.84 -6.79
CA ASP A 227 13.22 -11.23 -6.34
C ASP A 227 12.51 -11.44 -4.98
N GLN A 228 12.20 -10.34 -4.30
CA GLN A 228 11.45 -10.32 -3.04
C GLN A 228 9.98 -9.95 -3.26
N ILE A 229 9.53 -9.66 -4.49
CA ILE A 229 8.16 -9.23 -4.79
C ILE A 229 7.48 -10.25 -5.70
N ILE A 230 6.54 -10.99 -5.14
CA ILE A 230 5.72 -11.97 -5.87
C ILE A 230 4.37 -11.33 -6.18
N LEU A 231 3.99 -11.36 -7.45
CA LEU A 231 2.78 -10.71 -7.97
C LEU A 231 1.79 -11.75 -8.46
N SER A 232 0.50 -11.52 -8.22
CA SER A 232 -0.60 -12.34 -8.73
C SER A 232 -1.80 -11.49 -9.13
N CYS A 233 -2.65 -12.05 -10.01
CA CYS A 233 -3.86 -11.43 -10.49
C CYS A 233 -5.02 -12.42 -10.35
N GLN A 234 -5.64 -12.46 -9.17
CA GLN A 234 -6.74 -13.36 -8.87
C GLN A 234 -7.69 -12.73 -7.86
N ASP A 235 -8.82 -13.34 -7.60
CA ASP A 235 -9.69 -12.92 -6.51
C ASP A 235 -8.92 -12.89 -5.18
N GLY A 236 -9.20 -11.90 -4.32
CA GLY A 236 -8.45 -11.72 -3.08
C GLY A 236 -8.61 -12.88 -2.08
N LEU A 237 -9.79 -13.50 -2.02
CA LEU A 237 -10.02 -14.67 -1.17
C LEU A 237 -9.34 -15.91 -1.75
N GLU A 238 -9.40 -16.13 -3.06
CA GLU A 238 -8.68 -17.22 -3.73
C GLU A 238 -7.17 -17.11 -3.52
N PHE A 239 -6.63 -15.90 -3.57
CA PHE A 239 -5.25 -15.63 -3.24
C PHE A 239 -4.89 -16.04 -1.80
N CYS A 240 -5.71 -15.66 -0.81
CA CYS A 240 -5.51 -16.07 0.58
C CYS A 240 -5.54 -17.59 0.74
N GLN A 241 -6.49 -18.25 0.09
CA GLN A 241 -6.61 -19.72 0.08
C GLN A 241 -5.39 -20.37 -0.56
N SER A 242 -4.90 -19.82 -1.67
CA SER A 242 -3.68 -20.32 -2.33
C SER A 242 -2.45 -20.26 -1.42
N LEU A 243 -2.27 -19.17 -0.67
CA LEU A 243 -1.19 -19.05 0.32
C LEU A 243 -1.36 -20.07 1.46
N ALA A 244 -2.59 -20.31 1.90
CA ALA A 244 -2.89 -21.33 2.92
C ALA A 244 -2.54 -22.74 2.42
N HIS A 245 -2.95 -23.11 1.22
CA HIS A 245 -2.62 -24.41 0.59
C HIS A 245 -1.11 -24.60 0.41
N GLN A 246 -0.36 -23.53 0.12
CA GLN A 246 1.09 -23.56 0.03
C GLN A 246 1.79 -23.54 1.40
N GLN A 247 1.04 -23.59 2.51
CA GLN A 247 1.53 -23.54 3.89
C GLN A 247 2.40 -22.29 4.20
N LYS A 248 2.19 -21.20 3.47
CA LYS A 248 2.98 -19.96 3.61
C LYS A 248 2.48 -19.07 4.74
N LEU A 249 1.23 -19.20 5.19
CA LEU A 249 0.60 -18.29 6.14
C LEU A 249 1.21 -18.31 7.55
N SER A 250 1.92 -19.37 7.94
CA SER A 250 2.57 -19.46 9.25
C SER A 250 3.69 -18.41 9.46
N ASN A 251 4.38 -18.04 8.38
CA ASN A 251 5.43 -17.00 8.38
C ASN A 251 5.05 -15.78 7.53
N THR A 252 3.75 -15.49 7.41
CA THR A 252 3.26 -14.35 6.62
C THR A 252 2.32 -13.50 7.46
N PHE A 253 2.56 -12.20 7.50
CA PHE A 253 1.59 -11.23 8.00
C PHE A 253 0.66 -10.82 6.86
N LEU A 254 -0.63 -11.09 7.01
CA LEU A 254 -1.65 -10.80 6.01
C LEU A 254 -2.33 -9.47 6.33
N PHE A 255 -2.17 -8.47 5.48
CA PHE A 255 -2.86 -7.20 5.57
C PHE A 255 -4.00 -7.15 4.55
N ILE A 256 -5.23 -7.08 5.02
CA ILE A 256 -6.45 -7.21 4.23
C ILE A 256 -7.15 -5.85 4.22
N ASP A 257 -7.20 -5.20 3.06
CA ASP A 257 -7.89 -3.92 2.83
C ASP A 257 -8.80 -4.05 1.59
N PRO A 258 -9.93 -4.78 1.71
CA PRO A 258 -10.76 -5.10 0.56
C PRO A 258 -11.54 -3.88 0.07
N PRO A 259 -12.13 -3.94 -1.14
CA PRO A 259 -13.08 -2.92 -1.59
C PRO A 259 -14.17 -2.69 -0.55
N TYR A 260 -14.40 -1.43 -0.16
CA TYR A 260 -15.35 -1.07 0.88
C TYR A 260 -16.80 -1.23 0.43
N VAL A 261 -17.68 -1.62 1.37
CA VAL A 261 -19.11 -1.87 1.09
C VAL A 261 -19.80 -0.60 0.58
N GLY A 262 -19.56 0.55 1.24
CA GLY A 262 -20.17 1.83 0.88
C GLY A 262 -19.61 2.48 -0.38
N ALA A 263 -18.35 2.18 -0.74
CA ALA A 263 -17.65 2.80 -1.87
C ALA A 263 -17.47 1.86 -3.06
N GLY A 264 -17.73 0.56 -2.88
CA GLY A 264 -17.29 -0.50 -3.77
C GLY A 264 -17.71 -0.39 -5.23
N GLY A 265 -18.90 0.12 -5.52
CA GLY A 265 -19.40 0.23 -6.91
C GLY A 265 -18.88 1.43 -7.70
N ARG A 266 -18.17 2.37 -7.07
CA ARG A 266 -17.70 3.62 -7.71
C ARG A 266 -16.20 3.72 -7.88
N LEU A 267 -15.43 3.05 -7.03
CA LEU A 267 -13.96 3.19 -6.96
C LEU A 267 -13.22 1.97 -7.50
N TYR A 268 -13.86 0.82 -7.52
CA TYR A 268 -13.24 -0.45 -7.87
C TYR A 268 -13.88 -1.06 -9.11
N TYR A 269 -13.07 -1.69 -9.95
CA TYR A 269 -13.51 -2.26 -11.23
C TYR A 269 -14.54 -3.39 -11.05
N ASP A 270 -14.33 -4.18 -10.01
CA ASP A 270 -15.22 -5.32 -9.66
C ASP A 270 -15.45 -5.28 -8.15
N GLY A 271 -16.36 -4.39 -7.73
CA GLY A 271 -16.69 -4.24 -6.32
C GLY A 271 -17.17 -5.56 -5.73
N MET A 272 -16.72 -5.88 -4.51
CA MET A 272 -17.19 -7.06 -3.80
C MET A 272 -18.71 -6.93 -3.53
N ASN A 273 -19.48 -7.96 -3.88
CA ASN A 273 -20.88 -8.06 -3.45
C ASN A 273 -20.95 -8.59 -2.00
N GLU A 274 -22.15 -8.54 -1.39
CA GLU A 274 -22.35 -8.99 -0.01
C GLU A 274 -21.92 -10.44 0.24
N ALA A 275 -22.11 -11.34 -0.74
CA ALA A 275 -21.71 -12.74 -0.59
C ALA A 275 -20.18 -12.86 -0.46
N ARG A 276 -19.40 -12.17 -1.30
CA ARG A 276 -17.94 -12.15 -1.22
C ARG A 276 -17.43 -11.57 0.09
N HIS A 277 -18.09 -10.53 0.63
CA HIS A 277 -17.77 -9.98 1.95
C HIS A 277 -18.00 -11.01 3.07
N ARG A 278 -19.09 -11.78 3.00
CA ARG A 278 -19.37 -12.86 3.95
C ARG A 278 -18.39 -14.02 3.82
N ASP A 279 -18.04 -14.41 2.60
CA ASP A 279 -17.11 -15.51 2.36
C ASP A 279 -15.71 -15.19 2.92
N LEU A 280 -15.22 -13.95 2.74
CA LEU A 280 -13.98 -13.48 3.34
C LEU A 280 -14.06 -13.53 4.88
N ALA A 281 -15.15 -13.04 5.45
CA ALA A 281 -15.34 -13.05 6.91
C ALA A 281 -15.40 -14.47 7.48
N ASN A 282 -16.09 -15.40 6.81
CA ASN A 282 -16.15 -16.80 7.18
C ASN A 282 -14.76 -17.44 7.16
N TRP A 283 -13.98 -17.19 6.11
CA TRP A 283 -12.62 -17.73 5.97
C TRP A 283 -11.70 -17.21 7.09
N ILE A 284 -11.75 -15.91 7.41
CA ILE A 284 -10.98 -15.30 8.51
C ILE A 284 -11.42 -15.87 9.85
N SER A 285 -12.74 -15.95 10.11
CA SER A 285 -13.30 -16.41 11.37
C SER A 285 -13.05 -17.90 11.62
N ALA A 286 -12.89 -18.71 10.57
CA ALA A 286 -12.48 -20.10 10.68
C ALA A 286 -11.02 -20.29 11.17
N GLY A 287 -10.27 -19.21 11.37
CA GLY A 287 -8.88 -19.27 11.85
C GLY A 287 -7.88 -19.74 10.79
N SER A 288 -8.23 -19.56 9.52
CA SER A 288 -7.43 -20.03 8.38
C SER A 288 -6.09 -19.29 8.23
N ALA A 289 -5.94 -18.10 8.83
CA ALA A 289 -4.69 -17.35 8.88
C ALA A 289 -4.33 -17.00 10.34
N PRO A 290 -3.08 -17.23 10.78
CA PRO A 290 -2.67 -16.95 12.16
C PRO A 290 -2.37 -15.48 12.42
N HIS A 291 -1.84 -14.76 11.44
CA HIS A 291 -1.33 -13.40 11.57
C HIS A 291 -1.95 -12.48 10.54
N TRP A 292 -2.93 -11.68 10.94
CA TRP A 292 -3.62 -10.76 10.03
C TRP A 292 -4.10 -9.48 10.71
N LEU A 293 -4.25 -8.44 9.89
CA LEU A 293 -4.93 -7.20 10.20
C LEU A 293 -5.85 -6.86 9.03
N LEU A 294 -7.08 -6.45 9.34
CA LEU A 294 -8.12 -6.12 8.38
C LEU A 294 -8.60 -4.69 8.62
N THR A 295 -8.74 -3.92 7.56
CA THR A 295 -9.39 -2.59 7.56
C THR A 295 -10.64 -2.58 6.72
N TYR A 296 -11.65 -1.81 7.15
CA TYR A 296 -12.94 -1.65 6.44
C TYR A 296 -13.58 -0.30 6.74
N ASP A 297 -14.50 0.13 5.88
CA ASP A 297 -15.44 1.19 6.21
C ASP A 297 -16.38 0.76 7.35
N ASP A 298 -16.85 1.76 8.11
CA ASP A 298 -17.81 1.52 9.20
C ASP A 298 -19.20 1.28 8.62
N HIS A 299 -19.49 0.01 8.30
CA HIS A 299 -20.74 -0.41 7.68
C HIS A 299 -21.43 -1.52 8.49
N PRO A 300 -22.79 -1.53 8.62
CA PRO A 300 -23.51 -2.55 9.38
C PRO A 300 -23.18 -3.99 8.98
N LEU A 301 -23.09 -4.27 7.68
CA LEU A 301 -22.73 -5.60 7.15
C LEU A 301 -21.35 -6.06 7.67
N VAL A 302 -20.38 -5.15 7.74
CA VAL A 302 -19.03 -5.45 8.24
C VAL A 302 -19.08 -5.75 9.74
N ARG A 303 -19.78 -4.92 10.50
CA ARG A 303 -19.96 -5.13 11.94
C ARG A 303 -20.64 -6.46 12.28
N GLU A 304 -21.65 -6.85 11.47
CA GLU A 304 -22.32 -8.13 11.59
C GLU A 304 -21.39 -9.30 11.29
N ASN A 305 -20.71 -9.26 10.16
CA ASN A 305 -19.83 -10.33 9.68
C ASN A 305 -18.65 -10.60 10.63
N TYR A 306 -18.14 -9.57 11.31
CA TYR A 306 -17.01 -9.66 12.24
C TYR A 306 -17.40 -9.47 13.71
N SER A 307 -18.67 -9.68 14.08
CA SER A 307 -19.22 -9.45 15.43
C SER A 307 -18.52 -10.25 16.54
N GLN A 308 -17.89 -11.37 16.21
CA GLN A 308 -17.17 -12.23 17.16
C GLN A 308 -15.69 -11.83 17.36
N ILE A 309 -15.22 -10.82 16.61
CA ILE A 309 -13.84 -10.34 16.64
C ILE A 309 -13.82 -8.96 17.29
N GLU A 310 -12.80 -8.69 18.11
CA GLU A 310 -12.65 -7.40 18.76
C GLU A 310 -12.57 -6.27 17.71
N GLN A 311 -13.49 -5.31 17.83
CA GLN A 311 -13.55 -4.14 16.96
C GLN A 311 -12.71 -3.00 17.52
N ASN A 312 -11.93 -2.40 16.63
CA ASN A 312 -11.24 -1.16 16.90
C ASN A 312 -11.62 -0.13 15.81
N LEU A 313 -11.49 1.16 16.12
CA LEU A 313 -11.63 2.24 15.14
C LEU A 313 -10.30 2.94 14.95
N ILE A 314 -10.01 3.32 13.73
CA ILE A 314 -8.90 4.21 13.38
C ILE A 314 -9.46 5.48 12.73
N GLU A 315 -8.87 6.63 13.04
CA GLU A 315 -9.18 7.86 12.34
C GLU A 315 -8.27 8.02 11.13
N VAL A 316 -8.87 8.14 9.96
CA VAL A 316 -8.17 8.26 8.68
C VAL A 316 -8.40 9.65 8.10
N GLY A 317 -7.33 10.38 7.89
CA GLY A 317 -7.37 11.68 7.23
C GLY A 317 -7.36 11.53 5.71
N TYR A 318 -8.50 11.69 5.07
CA TYR A 318 -8.58 11.75 3.62
C TYR A 318 -8.31 13.16 3.10
N SER A 319 -7.30 13.30 2.24
CA SER A 319 -6.96 14.57 1.55
C SER A 319 -7.51 14.59 0.12
N LEU A 320 -8.80 14.29 -0.08
CA LEU A 320 -9.45 14.46 -1.36
C LEU A 320 -9.73 15.95 -1.62
N SER A 321 -10.86 16.45 -1.89
CA SER A 321 -11.12 17.87 -2.16
C SER A 321 -11.36 18.72 -0.89
N ARG A 322 -11.67 18.07 0.24
CA ARG A 322 -11.77 18.67 1.58
C ARG A 322 -11.17 17.70 2.59
N LYS A 323 -10.44 18.25 3.58
CA LYS A 323 -9.98 17.44 4.73
C LYS A 323 -11.22 16.89 5.44
N ARG A 324 -11.44 15.59 5.36
CA ARG A 324 -12.40 14.84 6.17
C ARG A 324 -11.63 13.82 6.98
N SER A 325 -11.96 13.74 8.26
CA SER A 325 -11.58 12.60 9.09
C SER A 325 -12.73 11.61 8.97
N GLU A 326 -12.43 10.42 8.50
CA GLU A 326 -13.38 9.31 8.48
C GLU A 326 -12.89 8.24 9.43
N LYS A 327 -13.82 7.50 10.00
CA LYS A 327 -13.50 6.38 10.88
C LYS A 327 -13.58 5.09 10.07
N GLU A 328 -12.53 4.29 10.19
CA GLU A 328 -12.50 2.94 9.62
C GLU A 328 -12.47 1.90 10.73
N LEU A 329 -13.10 0.77 10.49
CA LEU A 329 -13.03 -0.41 11.34
C LEU A 329 -11.67 -1.08 11.15
N LEU A 330 -11.08 -1.53 12.26
CA LEU A 330 -9.87 -2.32 12.28
C LEU A 330 -10.08 -3.58 13.11
N TYR A 331 -9.77 -4.71 12.51
CA TYR A 331 -9.78 -6.02 13.14
C TYR A 331 -8.40 -6.66 13.05
N ARG A 332 -8.07 -7.54 13.97
CA ARG A 332 -6.78 -8.24 13.97
C ARG A 332 -6.88 -9.62 14.60
N SER A 333 -6.00 -10.51 14.17
CA SER A 333 -5.84 -11.79 14.83
C SER A 333 -5.37 -11.63 16.28
N ARG A 334 -5.79 -12.52 17.17
CA ARG A 334 -5.26 -12.58 18.53
C ARG A 334 -3.78 -12.96 18.49
N ILE A 335 -3.00 -12.37 19.37
CA ILE A 335 -1.63 -12.82 19.63
C ILE A 335 -1.75 -14.08 20.47
N ARG A 336 -1.23 -15.19 19.99
CA ARG A 336 -1.19 -16.47 20.72
C ARG A 336 0.04 -16.53 21.58
#